data_33c49cc390e12d69617b0f05cb4167d2
#
_entry.id   33c49cc390e12d69617b0f05cb4167d2
#
_cell.length_a   1.000
_cell.length_b   1.000
_cell.length_c   1.000
_cell.angle_alpha   90.00
_cell.angle_beta   90.00
_cell.angle_gamma   90.00
#
_symmetry.space_group_name_H-M   'P 1'
#
loop_
_entity.id
_entity.type
_entity.pdbx_description
1 polymer ?
#
loop_
_entity_poly.entity_id
_entity_poly.type
_entity_poly.pdbx_seq_one_letter_code
_entity_poly.pdbx_strand_id
1 'polypeptide(L)' 'MAKRRSIPGIQERFGTAVKFHREELGLTQEDLADKAGIHRTYLSDVERGTRNLSLVNIEKLAAALSIKLSELFAAVETG' A
#
# COMPACT_ATOMS: atom_id res chain seq x y z
N MET A 1 -9.16 9.59 -31.33
CA MET A 1 -9.74 8.87 -30.27
C MET A 1 -9.74 9.65 -28.98
N ALA A 2 -10.67 9.41 -28.16
CA ALA A 2 -10.77 10.15 -26.93
C ALA A 2 -9.59 9.85 -26.03
N LYS A 3 -9.10 10.87 -25.39
CA LYS A 3 -8.04 10.71 -24.47
C LYS A 3 -8.53 9.92 -23.27
N ARG A 4 -7.86 8.86 -22.97
CA ARG A 4 -8.20 8.09 -21.80
C ARG A 4 -7.94 8.91 -20.56
N ARG A 5 -8.90 8.92 -19.67
CA ARG A 5 -8.67 9.59 -18.44
C ARG A 5 -7.52 8.93 -17.69
N SER A 6 -6.78 9.75 -17.03
CA SER A 6 -5.66 9.28 -16.27
C SER A 6 -6.18 8.60 -15.01
N ILE A 7 -6.24 7.29 -15.02
CA ILE A 7 -6.67 6.52 -13.86
C ILE A 7 -5.43 5.93 -13.24
N PRO A 8 -5.21 6.14 -11.94
CA PRO A 8 -4.03 5.55 -11.30
C PRO A 8 -4.00 4.05 -11.50
N GLY A 9 -2.85 3.51 -11.78
CA GLY A 9 -2.67 2.09 -11.90
C GLY A 9 -2.81 1.40 -10.56
N ILE A 10 -2.84 0.06 -10.60
CA ILE A 10 -3.04 -0.72 -9.38
C ILE A 10 -1.93 -0.46 -8.37
N GLN A 11 -0.71 -0.25 -8.83
CA GLN A 11 0.40 0.01 -7.91
C GLN A 11 0.20 1.30 -7.16
N GLU A 12 -0.23 2.34 -7.85
CA GLU A 12 -0.48 3.63 -7.21
C GLU A 12 -1.65 3.56 -6.24
N ARG A 13 -2.72 2.88 -6.65
CA ARG A 13 -3.89 2.74 -5.78
C ARG A 13 -3.56 1.90 -4.56
N PHE A 14 -2.75 0.86 -4.74
CA PHE A 14 -2.31 0.04 -3.61
C PHE A 14 -1.46 0.87 -2.64
N GLY A 15 -0.52 1.65 -3.18
CA GLY A 15 0.32 2.50 -2.35
C GLY A 15 -0.49 3.51 -1.56
N THR A 16 -1.51 4.09 -2.19
CA THR A 16 -2.39 5.05 -1.52
C THR A 16 -3.15 4.36 -0.38
N ALA A 17 -3.62 3.13 -0.62
CA ALA A 17 -4.34 2.39 0.40
C ALA A 17 -3.44 2.06 1.59
N VAL A 18 -2.20 1.66 1.33
CA VAL A 18 -1.25 1.37 2.40
C VAL A 18 -1.00 2.64 3.22
N LYS A 19 -0.76 3.74 2.55
CA LYS A 19 -0.50 5.00 3.24
C LYS A 19 -1.71 5.42 4.08
N PHE A 20 -2.91 5.28 3.53
CA PHE A 20 -4.12 5.64 4.24
C PHE A 20 -4.24 4.83 5.55
N HIS A 21 -4.11 3.52 5.46
CA HIS A 21 -4.23 2.68 6.65
C HIS A 21 -3.11 2.95 7.65
N ARG A 22 -1.90 3.22 7.14
CA ARG A 22 -0.78 3.54 8.01
C ARG A 22 -1.06 4.82 8.81
N GLU A 23 -1.54 5.84 8.12
CA GLU A 23 -1.82 7.13 8.76
C GLU A 23 -2.97 7.03 9.74
N GLU A 24 -3.96 6.18 9.43
CA GLU A 24 -5.07 5.95 10.34
C GLU A 24 -4.59 5.37 11.67
N LEU A 25 -3.52 4.61 11.64
CA LEU A 25 -2.94 4.03 12.85
C LEU A 25 -1.91 4.95 13.51
N GLY A 26 -1.64 6.09 12.92
CA GLY A 26 -0.65 7.02 13.45
C GLY A 26 0.77 6.52 13.32
N LEU A 27 1.03 5.63 12.36
CA LEU A 27 2.36 5.06 12.18
C LEU A 27 3.18 5.86 11.16
N THR A 28 4.48 5.99 11.44
CA THR A 28 5.38 6.53 10.43
C THR A 28 5.71 5.42 9.45
N GLN A 29 6.35 5.78 8.33
CA GLN A 29 6.82 4.78 7.39
C GLN A 29 7.82 3.83 8.07
N GLU A 30 8.68 4.38 8.91
CA GLU A 30 9.66 3.57 9.62
C GLU A 30 8.96 2.55 10.53
N ASP A 31 7.93 3.00 11.26
CA ASP A 31 7.19 2.12 12.14
C ASP A 31 6.56 0.96 11.37
N LEU A 32 5.92 1.27 10.26
CA LEU A 32 5.25 0.23 9.49
C LEU A 32 6.26 -0.71 8.85
N ALA A 33 7.36 -0.16 8.33
CA ALA A 33 8.40 -0.99 7.73
C ALA A 33 8.96 -1.98 8.75
N ASP A 34 9.20 -1.51 9.98
CA ASP A 34 9.67 -2.39 11.05
C ASP A 34 8.65 -3.49 11.33
N LYS A 35 7.39 -3.13 11.47
CA LYS A 35 6.35 -4.11 11.76
C LYS A 35 6.21 -5.14 10.64
N ALA A 36 6.36 -4.71 9.41
CA ALA A 36 6.20 -5.59 8.26
C ALA A 36 7.48 -6.36 7.92
N GLY A 37 8.60 -5.99 8.52
CA GLY A 37 9.86 -6.66 8.22
C GLY A 37 10.38 -6.32 6.85
N ILE A 38 10.19 -5.08 6.40
CA ILE A 38 10.69 -4.62 5.10
C ILE A 38 11.48 -3.35 5.32
N HIS A 39 12.27 -2.99 4.32
CA HIS A 39 13.04 -1.75 4.39
C HIS A 39 12.13 -0.54 4.22
N ARG A 40 12.45 0.53 4.96
CA ARG A 40 11.69 1.77 4.84
C ARG A 40 11.71 2.32 3.43
N THR A 41 12.85 2.22 2.73
CA THR A 41 12.93 2.70 1.36
C THR A 41 11.99 1.93 0.46
N TYR A 42 11.88 0.61 0.67
CA TYR A 42 10.95 -0.20 -0.09
C TYR A 42 9.51 0.24 0.18
N LEU A 43 9.16 0.46 1.45
CA LEU A 43 7.82 0.92 1.78
C LEU A 43 7.53 2.28 1.16
N SER A 44 8.50 3.18 1.18
CA SER A 44 8.34 4.49 0.55
C SER A 44 8.02 4.34 -0.93
N ASP A 45 8.73 3.43 -1.61
CA ASP A 45 8.46 3.17 -3.02
C ASP A 45 7.07 2.57 -3.22
N VAL A 46 6.65 1.68 -2.32
CA VAL A 46 5.31 1.08 -2.39
C VAL A 46 4.26 2.18 -2.31
N GLU A 47 4.42 3.09 -1.37
CA GLU A 47 3.42 4.15 -1.20
C GLU A 47 3.41 5.12 -2.36
N ARG A 48 4.53 5.27 -3.06
CA ARG A 48 4.57 6.08 -4.26
C ARG A 48 4.05 5.37 -5.49
N GLY A 49 3.79 4.07 -5.38
CA GLY A 49 3.24 3.31 -6.50
C GLY A 49 4.28 2.86 -7.50
N THR A 50 5.54 2.72 -7.09
CA THR A 50 6.61 2.36 -8.00
C THR A 50 7.11 0.93 -7.82
N ARG A 51 6.41 0.12 -7.01
CA ARG A 51 6.81 -1.26 -6.79
C ARG A 51 5.71 -2.23 -7.18
N ASN A 52 6.12 -3.33 -7.74
CA ASN A 52 5.24 -4.45 -8.06
C ASN A 52 5.48 -5.51 -6.99
N LEU A 53 4.60 -5.56 -6.00
CA LEU A 53 4.83 -6.37 -4.82
C LEU A 53 4.50 -7.84 -5.06
N SER A 54 5.24 -8.71 -4.36
CA SER A 54 4.87 -10.11 -4.29
C SER A 54 3.68 -10.28 -3.36
N LEU A 55 2.98 -11.40 -3.49
CA LEU A 55 1.90 -11.71 -2.57
C LEU A 55 2.38 -11.77 -1.14
N VAL A 56 3.59 -12.27 -0.92
CA VAL A 56 4.14 -12.37 0.42
C VAL A 56 4.29 -10.98 1.04
N ASN A 57 4.80 -10.04 0.28
CA ASN A 57 4.97 -8.68 0.81
C ASN A 57 3.64 -7.99 1.03
N ILE A 58 2.66 -8.26 0.17
CA ILE A 58 1.31 -7.73 0.38
C ILE A 58 0.74 -8.24 1.70
N GLU A 59 0.91 -9.54 1.96
CA GLU A 59 0.42 -10.12 3.20
C GLU A 59 1.14 -9.53 4.41
N LYS A 60 2.46 -9.32 4.30
CA LYS A 60 3.22 -8.72 5.38
C LYS A 60 2.68 -7.33 5.73
N LEU A 61 2.35 -6.56 4.72
CA LEU A 61 1.82 -5.22 4.95
C LEU A 61 0.45 -5.27 5.60
N ALA A 62 -0.44 -6.12 5.12
CA ALA A 62 -1.77 -6.25 5.71
C ALA A 62 -1.67 -6.67 7.18
N ALA A 63 -0.79 -7.64 7.47
CA ALA A 63 -0.61 -8.11 8.84
C ALA A 63 -0.06 -6.99 9.73
N ALA A 64 0.92 -6.25 9.23
CA ALA A 64 1.50 -5.16 10.00
C ALA A 64 0.49 -4.04 10.25
N LEU A 65 -0.44 -3.85 9.33
CA LEU A 65 -1.51 -2.87 9.49
C LEU A 65 -2.68 -3.42 10.31
N SER A 66 -2.63 -4.69 10.68
CA SER A 66 -3.67 -5.36 11.47
C SER A 66 -5.02 -5.35 10.76
N ILE A 67 -4.98 -5.51 9.45
CA ILE A 67 -6.21 -5.61 8.65
C ILE A 67 -6.16 -6.86 7.81
N LYS A 68 -7.33 -7.27 7.34
CA LYS A 68 -7.42 -8.40 6.43
C LYS A 68 -6.99 -7.98 5.04
N LEU A 69 -6.50 -8.94 4.26
CA LEU A 69 -6.19 -8.66 2.85
C LEU A 69 -7.40 -8.08 2.14
N SER A 70 -8.58 -8.60 2.43
CA SER A 70 -9.79 -8.09 1.80
C SER A 70 -10.04 -6.63 2.13
N GLU A 71 -9.72 -6.23 3.35
CA GLU A 71 -9.89 -4.83 3.75
C GLU A 71 -8.91 -3.92 3.02
N LEU A 72 -7.67 -4.40 2.88
CA LEU A 72 -6.67 -3.62 2.17
C LEU A 72 -7.08 -3.44 0.71
N PHE A 73 -7.52 -4.52 0.07
CA PHE A 73 -7.90 -4.44 -1.34
C PHE A 73 -9.23 -3.72 -1.54
N ALA A 74 -10.11 -3.73 -0.55
CA ALA A 74 -11.31 -2.92 -0.65
C ALA A 74 -10.95 -1.44 -0.79
N ALA A 75 -9.96 -0.99 -0.01
CA ALA A 75 -9.50 0.40 -0.13
C ALA A 75 -8.86 0.66 -1.49
N VAL A 76 -8.16 -0.33 -2.04
CA VAL A 76 -7.56 -0.21 -3.37
C VAL A 76 -8.64 0.01 -4.42
N GLU A 77 -9.75 -0.72 -4.30
CA GLU A 77 -10.78 -0.70 -5.33
C GLU A 77 -11.74 0.47 -5.20
N THR A 78 -11.92 0.98 -4.00
CA THR A 78 -12.85 2.09 -3.79
C THR A 78 -12.15 3.44 -3.75
N GLY A 79 -10.88 3.42 -3.47
CA GLY A 79 -10.09 4.64 -3.36
C GLY A 79 -9.70 5.19 -4.69
#